data_9e0e2d035b37be1e606930ccbf9ad90a
#
_entry.id   9e0e2d035b37be1e606930ccbf9ad90a
#
_cell.length_a   1.000
_cell.length_b   1.000
_cell.length_c   1.000
_cell.angle_alpha   90.00
_cell.angle_beta   90.00
_cell.angle_gamma   90.00
#
_symmetry.space_group_name_H-M   'P 1'
#
loop_
_entity.id
_entity.type
_entity.pdbx_description
1 polymer ?
#
loop_
_entity_poly.entity_id
_entity_poly.type
_entity_poly.pdbx_seq_one_letter_code
_entity_poly.pdbx_strand_id
1 'polypeptide(L)'
;MILSTKMETAGKHAVILGRSEIVGKPMAMLLVQRGLGADATVTICHSRTQGLKEIVRTADIIIAAIGQPEFVTADMVKPGAVVIDVGINRVNDKLVGDVDFEGVKEVASAITPVPGGVGPMTIAMLLKNTLTAARILSGIDTH
;
A
#
# COMPACT_ATOMS: atom_id res chain seq x y z
N MET A 1 0.87 8.42 2.95
CA MET A 1 -0.46 7.77 3.03
C MET A 1 -0.63 6.98 4.33
N ILE A 2 0.12 5.91 4.62
CA ILE A 2 -0.04 5.17 5.89
C ILE A 2 0.09 6.12 7.10
N LEU A 3 1.14 6.91 7.16
CA LEU A 3 1.35 7.88 8.25
C LEU A 3 0.22 8.94 8.37
N SER A 4 -0.48 9.27 7.28
CA SER A 4 -1.58 10.22 7.33
C SER A 4 -2.85 9.65 7.98
N THR A 5 -2.96 8.34 8.12
CA THR A 5 -4.05 7.68 8.85
C THR A 5 -3.88 7.71 10.37
N LYS A 6 -2.76 8.28 10.86
CA LYS A 6 -2.33 8.24 12.27
C LYS A 6 -2.08 6.82 12.81
N MET A 7 -2.06 5.81 11.95
CA MET A 7 -1.68 4.46 12.33
C MET A 7 -0.16 4.39 12.49
N GLU A 8 0.30 3.99 13.64
CA GLU A 8 1.69 3.61 13.84
C GLU A 8 1.95 2.27 13.15
N THR A 9 3.06 2.19 12.41
CA THR A 9 3.46 0.96 11.72
C THR A 9 4.26 0.02 12.62
N ALA A 10 4.90 0.56 13.65
CA ALA A 10 5.70 -0.20 14.59
C ALA A 10 4.90 -1.31 15.28
N GLY A 11 5.41 -2.52 15.22
CA GLY A 11 4.77 -3.71 15.78
C GLY A 11 3.51 -4.19 15.05
N LYS A 12 3.12 -3.55 13.95
CA LYS A 12 1.97 -3.98 13.12
C LYS A 12 2.36 -5.04 12.11
N HIS A 13 1.39 -5.86 11.75
CA HIS A 13 1.55 -6.84 10.67
C HIS A 13 1.10 -6.24 9.34
N ALA A 14 2.04 -6.04 8.43
CA ALA A 14 1.79 -5.59 7.07
C ALA A 14 1.82 -6.78 6.10
N VAL A 15 0.76 -6.97 5.35
CA VAL A 15 0.68 -7.96 4.27
C VAL A 15 0.71 -7.24 2.93
N ILE A 16 1.68 -7.61 2.10
CA ILE A 16 1.86 -7.06 0.76
C ILE A 16 1.44 -8.11 -0.26
N LEU A 17 0.41 -7.81 -1.01
CA LEU A 17 -0.05 -8.64 -2.12
C LEU A 17 0.66 -8.20 -3.39
N GLY A 18 1.57 -9.04 -3.87
CA GLY A 18 2.43 -8.75 -5.00
C GLY A 18 3.91 -8.66 -4.63
N ARG A 19 4.79 -9.06 -5.55
CA ARG A 19 6.26 -9.09 -5.36
C ARG A 19 7.02 -8.45 -6.51
N SER A 20 6.43 -7.41 -7.10
CA SER A 20 7.07 -6.66 -8.18
C SER A 20 8.31 -5.92 -7.69
N GLU A 21 9.24 -5.65 -8.60
CA GLU A 21 10.47 -4.89 -8.31
C GLU A 21 10.17 -3.43 -7.99
N ILE A 22 9.04 -2.91 -8.48
CA ILE A 22 8.70 -1.48 -8.36
C ILE A 22 7.78 -1.15 -7.20
N VAL A 23 7.02 -2.13 -6.66
CA VAL A 23 6.09 -1.92 -5.54
C VAL A 23 6.30 -2.93 -4.43
N GLY A 24 6.07 -4.21 -4.66
CA GLY A 24 5.98 -5.20 -3.59
C GLY A 24 7.27 -5.32 -2.78
N LYS A 25 8.39 -5.57 -3.44
CA LYS A 25 9.70 -5.70 -2.78
C LYS A 25 10.18 -4.40 -2.12
N PRO A 26 10.20 -3.24 -2.82
CA PRO A 26 10.61 -1.99 -2.19
C PRO A 26 9.75 -1.63 -0.98
N MET A 27 8.44 -1.84 -1.07
CA MET A 27 7.53 -1.52 0.02
C MET A 27 7.79 -2.39 1.26
N ALA A 28 8.07 -3.67 1.06
CA ALA A 28 8.46 -4.57 2.14
C ALA A 28 9.73 -4.08 2.85
N MET A 29 10.74 -3.69 2.07
CA MET A 29 11.99 -3.19 2.62
C MET A 29 11.82 -1.86 3.38
N LEU A 30 10.94 -0.98 2.91
CA LEU A 30 10.62 0.26 3.62
C LEU A 30 9.90 0.02 4.95
N LEU A 31 8.98 -0.94 4.99
CA LEU A 31 8.18 -1.21 6.19
C LEU A 31 8.95 -2.00 7.26
N VAL A 32 9.89 -2.86 6.87
CA VAL A 32 10.63 -3.72 7.81
C VAL A 32 11.84 -3.02 8.45
N GLN A 33 12.34 -1.92 7.87
CA GLN A 33 13.48 -1.21 8.43
C GLN A 33 13.11 -0.48 9.74
N ARG A 34 14.12 0.03 10.45
CA ARG A 34 13.90 0.83 11.66
C ARG A 34 13.55 2.26 11.33
N GLY A 35 12.61 2.86 12.05
CA GLY A 35 12.32 4.29 11.98
C GLY A 35 10.85 4.64 11.81
N LEU A 36 10.59 5.92 11.69
CA LEU A 36 9.23 6.45 11.54
C LEU A 36 8.56 5.93 10.27
N GLY A 37 7.39 5.32 10.43
CA GLY A 37 6.65 4.71 9.31
C GLY A 37 7.17 3.33 8.89
N ALA A 38 7.97 2.71 9.73
CA ALA A 38 8.60 1.40 9.54
C ALA A 38 8.41 0.51 10.79
N ASP A 39 9.37 -0.34 11.14
CA ASP A 39 9.32 -1.28 12.28
C ASP A 39 8.11 -2.23 12.25
N ALA A 40 7.58 -2.54 11.08
CA ALA A 40 6.49 -3.50 10.88
C ALA A 40 7.01 -4.93 10.70
N THR A 41 6.18 -5.90 11.08
CA THR A 41 6.34 -7.29 10.62
C THR A 41 5.73 -7.41 9.23
N VAL A 42 6.48 -7.92 8.24
CA VAL A 42 6.04 -7.90 6.85
C VAL A 42 5.91 -9.30 6.28
N THR A 43 4.79 -9.59 5.66
CA THR A 43 4.56 -10.79 4.85
C THR A 43 4.32 -10.40 3.40
N ILE A 44 5.08 -10.98 2.46
CA ILE A 44 4.86 -10.82 1.02
C ILE A 44 4.11 -12.03 0.50
N CYS A 45 2.96 -11.80 -0.11
CA CYS A 45 2.15 -12.83 -0.76
C CYS A 45 2.20 -12.69 -2.28
N HIS A 46 2.03 -13.80 -2.97
CA HIS A 46 2.05 -13.88 -4.43
C HIS A 46 1.16 -15.01 -4.95
N SER A 47 1.07 -15.18 -6.26
CA SER A 47 0.18 -16.15 -6.91
C SER A 47 0.36 -17.62 -6.50
N ARG A 48 1.44 -17.96 -5.83
CA ARG A 48 1.70 -19.33 -5.31
C ARG A 48 1.58 -19.44 -3.79
N THR A 49 1.16 -18.38 -3.12
CA THR A 49 0.95 -18.39 -1.66
C THR A 49 -0.28 -19.23 -1.35
N GLN A 50 -0.12 -20.21 -0.48
CA GLN A 50 -1.22 -21.01 0.03
C GLN A 50 -1.86 -20.32 1.25
N GLY A 51 -3.15 -20.52 1.47
CA GLY A 51 -3.85 -19.91 2.61
C GLY A 51 -3.88 -18.37 2.55
N LEU A 52 -3.95 -17.80 1.33
CA LEU A 52 -3.82 -16.35 1.14
C LEU A 52 -4.85 -15.56 1.95
N LYS A 53 -6.09 -16.01 1.96
CA LYS A 53 -7.18 -15.34 2.69
C LYS A 53 -6.91 -15.27 4.19
N GLU A 54 -6.46 -16.36 4.76
CA GLU A 54 -6.13 -16.47 6.18
C GLU A 54 -4.98 -15.54 6.54
N ILE A 55 -3.95 -15.46 5.69
CA ILE A 55 -2.82 -14.54 5.88
C ILE A 55 -3.29 -13.09 5.84
N VAL A 56 -4.07 -12.72 4.82
CA VAL A 56 -4.57 -11.33 4.66
C VAL A 56 -5.43 -10.92 5.85
N ARG A 57 -6.25 -11.81 6.40
CA ARG A 57 -7.08 -11.55 7.58
C ARG A 57 -6.31 -11.26 8.87
N THR A 58 -5.02 -11.58 8.93
CA THR A 58 -4.19 -11.24 10.10
C THR A 58 -3.57 -9.85 10.01
N ALA A 59 -3.68 -9.20 8.84
CA ALA A 59 -2.99 -7.94 8.56
C ALA A 59 -3.65 -6.73 9.25
N ASP A 60 -2.84 -5.89 9.87
CA ASP A 60 -3.22 -4.55 10.30
C ASP A 60 -3.11 -3.55 9.12
N ILE A 61 -2.19 -3.83 8.20
CA ILE A 61 -1.95 -3.03 7.00
C ILE A 61 -1.93 -3.96 5.79
N ILE A 62 -2.74 -3.66 4.79
CA ILE A 62 -2.77 -4.40 3.52
C ILE A 62 -2.31 -3.48 2.40
N ILE A 63 -1.37 -3.95 1.58
CA ILE A 63 -0.94 -3.27 0.37
C ILE A 63 -1.24 -4.19 -0.81
N ALA A 64 -2.25 -3.82 -1.60
CA ALA A 64 -2.67 -4.58 -2.78
C ALA A 64 -1.97 -4.05 -4.03
N ALA A 65 -1.18 -4.91 -4.67
CA ALA A 65 -0.38 -4.58 -5.87
C ALA A 65 -0.18 -5.82 -6.75
N ILE A 66 -1.27 -6.50 -7.10
CA ILE A 66 -1.28 -7.75 -7.87
C ILE A 66 -1.79 -7.58 -9.31
N GLY A 67 -2.44 -6.46 -9.61
CA GLY A 67 -3.02 -6.21 -10.93
C GLY A 67 -4.21 -7.11 -11.26
N GLN A 68 -5.03 -7.43 -10.27
CA GLN A 68 -6.26 -8.20 -10.43
C GLN A 68 -7.44 -7.39 -9.91
N PRO A 69 -8.41 -7.03 -10.77
CA PRO A 69 -9.53 -6.20 -10.39
C PRO A 69 -10.32 -6.78 -9.21
N GLU A 70 -10.54 -5.98 -8.17
CA GLU A 70 -11.44 -6.27 -7.04
C GLU A 70 -11.18 -7.63 -6.36
N PHE A 71 -9.93 -8.10 -6.42
CA PHE A 71 -9.53 -9.40 -5.87
C PHE A 71 -9.64 -9.46 -4.34
N VAL A 72 -9.28 -8.36 -3.65
CA VAL A 72 -9.34 -8.30 -2.18
C VAL A 72 -10.74 -7.91 -1.77
N THR A 73 -11.47 -8.84 -1.17
CA THR A 73 -12.85 -8.65 -0.72
C THR A 73 -12.95 -8.40 0.78
N ALA A 74 -14.08 -7.88 1.26
CA ALA A 74 -14.30 -7.54 2.66
C ALA A 74 -14.03 -8.70 3.63
N ASP A 75 -14.36 -9.92 3.23
CA ASP A 75 -14.17 -11.13 4.03
C ASP A 75 -12.69 -11.59 4.12
N MET A 76 -11.80 -10.94 3.37
CA MET A 76 -10.35 -11.10 3.48
C MET A 76 -9.71 -10.05 4.40
N VAL A 77 -10.42 -9.00 4.79
CA VAL A 77 -9.86 -7.87 5.53
C VAL A 77 -10.22 -7.96 7.00
N LYS A 78 -9.21 -7.78 7.86
CA LYS A 78 -9.41 -7.67 9.30
C LYS A 78 -10.17 -6.37 9.62
N PRO A 79 -11.21 -6.39 10.46
CA PRO A 79 -11.88 -5.17 10.89
C PRO A 79 -10.88 -4.14 11.46
N GLY A 80 -10.96 -2.91 10.97
CA GLY A 80 -10.09 -1.82 11.38
C GLY A 80 -8.73 -1.77 10.68
N ALA A 81 -8.42 -2.66 9.74
CA ALA A 81 -7.18 -2.61 8.96
C ALA A 81 -7.11 -1.35 8.08
N VAL A 82 -5.90 -0.93 7.78
CA VAL A 82 -5.62 0.10 6.75
C VAL A 82 -5.31 -0.59 5.44
N VAL A 83 -5.99 -0.20 4.36
CA VAL A 83 -5.86 -0.81 3.04
C VAL A 83 -5.34 0.22 2.04
N ILE A 84 -4.20 -0.07 1.43
CA ILE A 84 -3.57 0.72 0.37
C ILE A 84 -3.69 -0.05 -0.93
N ASP A 85 -4.58 0.40 -1.79
CA ASP A 85 -4.78 -0.16 -3.12
C ASP A 85 -3.87 0.56 -4.14
N VAL A 86 -2.90 -0.18 -4.65
CA VAL A 86 -1.95 0.30 -5.68
C VAL A 86 -2.39 -0.15 -7.07
N GLY A 87 -3.37 -1.05 -7.14
CA GLY A 87 -3.90 -1.58 -8.39
C GLY A 87 -4.52 -0.50 -9.27
N ILE A 88 -4.27 -0.57 -10.56
CA ILE A 88 -4.98 0.22 -11.57
C ILE A 88 -5.32 -0.71 -12.72
N ASN A 89 -6.57 -1.10 -12.77
CA ASN A 89 -7.12 -2.00 -13.78
C ASN A 89 -8.19 -1.28 -14.59
N ARG A 90 -8.32 -1.60 -15.86
CA ARG A 90 -9.39 -1.07 -16.70
C ARG A 90 -10.43 -2.16 -16.95
N VAL A 91 -11.63 -1.96 -16.46
CA VAL A 91 -12.76 -2.87 -16.63
C VAL A 91 -13.93 -2.06 -17.21
N ASN A 92 -14.43 -2.42 -18.40
CA ASN A 92 -15.54 -1.73 -19.07
C ASN A 92 -15.36 -0.19 -19.08
N ASP A 93 -14.18 0.28 -19.50
CA ASP A 93 -13.77 1.71 -19.54
C ASP A 93 -13.74 2.45 -18.19
N LYS A 94 -13.92 1.74 -17.10
CA LYS A 94 -13.74 2.28 -15.73
C LYS A 94 -12.39 1.85 -15.15
N LEU A 95 -11.79 2.72 -14.36
CA LEU A 95 -10.62 2.39 -13.56
C LEU A 95 -11.08 1.81 -12.23
N VAL A 96 -10.58 0.63 -11.90
CA VAL A 96 -10.81 -0.07 -10.64
C VAL A 96 -9.49 -0.52 -10.04
N GLY A 97 -9.44 -0.67 -8.73
CA GLY A 97 -8.28 -1.17 -8.02
C GLY A 97 -8.21 -2.70 -7.96
N ASP A 98 -7.28 -3.19 -7.16
CA ASP A 98 -7.17 -4.60 -6.79
C ASP A 98 -8.09 -4.96 -5.62
N VAL A 99 -8.76 -3.97 -5.01
CA VAL A 99 -9.61 -4.13 -3.84
C VAL A 99 -11.07 -3.81 -4.22
N ASP A 100 -12.01 -4.63 -3.77
CA ASP A 100 -13.44 -4.29 -3.76
C ASP A 100 -13.66 -3.12 -2.80
N PHE A 101 -13.60 -1.90 -3.35
CA PHE A 101 -13.65 -0.68 -2.56
C PHE A 101 -14.94 -0.56 -1.75
N GLU A 102 -16.08 -0.87 -2.37
CA GLU A 102 -17.38 -0.72 -1.72
C GLU A 102 -17.58 -1.68 -0.54
N GLY A 103 -17.16 -2.92 -0.69
CA GLY A 103 -17.23 -3.91 0.39
C GLY A 103 -16.21 -3.65 1.50
N VAL A 104 -14.96 -3.34 1.11
CA VAL A 104 -13.85 -3.18 2.07
C VAL A 104 -13.94 -1.90 2.88
N LYS A 105 -14.48 -0.81 2.35
CA LYS A 105 -14.65 0.46 3.08
C LYS A 105 -15.52 0.34 4.33
N GLU A 106 -16.42 -0.63 4.38
CA GLU A 106 -17.29 -0.87 5.54
C GLU A 106 -16.56 -1.59 6.69
N VAL A 107 -15.41 -2.20 6.41
CA VAL A 107 -14.64 -3.03 7.35
C VAL A 107 -13.33 -2.37 7.73
N ALA A 108 -12.67 -1.70 6.79
CA ALA A 108 -11.38 -1.05 6.98
C ALA A 108 -11.52 0.26 7.77
N SER A 109 -10.48 0.62 8.55
CA SER A 109 -10.41 1.95 9.18
C SER A 109 -10.03 3.05 8.20
N ALA A 110 -9.32 2.69 7.13
CA ALA A 110 -8.98 3.57 6.02
C ALA A 110 -8.69 2.75 4.77
N ILE A 111 -9.12 3.24 3.63
CA ILE A 111 -8.85 2.64 2.31
C ILE A 111 -8.57 3.73 1.30
N THR A 112 -7.62 3.49 0.40
CA THR A 112 -7.35 4.41 -0.71
C THR A 112 -8.31 4.15 -1.87
N PRO A 113 -8.93 5.19 -2.46
CA PRO A 113 -9.77 5.01 -3.63
C PRO A 113 -8.93 4.77 -4.91
N VAL A 114 -9.54 4.15 -5.90
CA VAL A 114 -9.02 4.04 -7.27
C VAL A 114 -10.14 4.45 -8.22
N PRO A 115 -9.93 5.50 -9.03
CA PRO A 115 -8.80 6.42 -9.09
C PRO A 115 -8.75 7.42 -7.92
N GLY A 116 -7.65 8.17 -7.82
CA GLY A 116 -7.52 9.29 -6.89
C GLY A 116 -6.73 9.00 -5.60
N GLY A 117 -6.32 7.75 -5.37
CA GLY A 117 -5.52 7.34 -4.20
C GLY A 117 -4.01 7.43 -4.45
N VAL A 118 -3.38 6.29 -4.71
CA VAL A 118 -1.91 6.17 -4.85
C VAL A 118 -1.37 6.87 -6.09
N GLY A 119 -2.09 6.87 -7.21
CA GLY A 119 -1.63 7.46 -8.47
C GLY A 119 -1.18 8.92 -8.34
N PRO A 120 -2.02 9.85 -7.86
CA PRO A 120 -1.63 11.25 -7.63
C PRO A 120 -0.43 11.41 -6.70
N MET A 121 -0.27 10.54 -5.70
CA MET A 121 0.87 10.57 -4.79
C MET A 121 2.19 10.23 -5.48
N THR A 122 2.17 9.38 -6.49
CA THR A 122 3.35 9.06 -7.30
C THR A 122 3.90 10.32 -7.98
N ILE A 123 3.02 11.14 -8.56
CA ILE A 123 3.40 12.41 -9.20
C ILE A 123 3.93 13.40 -8.17
N ALA A 124 3.21 13.57 -7.07
CA ALA A 124 3.62 14.50 -5.99
C ALA A 124 5.00 14.14 -5.41
N MET A 125 5.25 12.84 -5.19
CA MET A 125 6.54 12.38 -4.66
C MET A 125 7.66 12.49 -5.69
N LEU A 126 7.40 12.30 -6.97
CA LEU A 126 8.38 12.53 -8.03
C LEU A 126 8.84 14.01 -8.02
N LEU A 127 7.91 14.95 -7.98
CA LEU A 127 8.22 16.38 -7.91
C LEU A 127 9.01 16.74 -6.64
N LYS A 128 8.59 16.21 -5.49
CA LYS A 128 9.30 16.39 -4.22
C LYS A 128 10.72 15.85 -4.30
N ASN A 129 10.92 14.64 -4.79
CA ASN A 129 12.24 14.03 -4.90
C ASN A 129 13.14 14.78 -5.88
N THR A 130 12.60 15.27 -6.99
CA THR A 130 13.34 16.11 -7.96
C THR A 130 13.82 17.40 -7.31
N LEU A 131 12.95 18.07 -6.54
CA LEU A 131 13.33 19.29 -5.81
C LEU A 131 14.41 19.01 -4.75
N THR A 132 14.25 17.91 -4.01
CA THR A 132 15.25 17.49 -3.01
C THR A 132 16.60 17.22 -3.66
N ALA A 133 16.62 16.48 -4.76
CA ALA A 133 17.86 16.21 -5.51
C ALA A 133 18.51 17.49 -6.02
N ALA A 134 17.73 18.42 -6.58
CA ALA A 134 18.24 19.71 -7.04
C ALA A 134 18.88 20.52 -5.90
N ARG A 135 18.25 20.56 -4.72
CA ARG A 135 18.81 21.25 -3.53
C ARG A 135 20.12 20.64 -3.08
N ILE A 136 20.21 19.30 -3.00
CA ILE A 136 21.44 18.59 -2.63
C ILE A 136 22.57 18.92 -3.63
N LEU A 137 22.29 18.84 -4.93
CA LEU A 137 23.27 19.14 -5.98
C LEU A 137 23.72 20.61 -5.98
N SER A 138 22.87 21.53 -5.55
CA SER A 138 23.18 22.97 -5.46
C SER A 138 23.81 23.36 -4.12
N GLY A 139 24.11 22.42 -3.23
CA GLY A 139 24.68 22.71 -1.91
C GLY A 139 23.73 23.47 -0.96
N ILE A 140 22.42 23.48 -1.25
CA ILE A 140 21.42 24.09 -0.38
C ILE A 140 21.00 23.04 0.65
N ASP A 141 21.34 23.29 1.92
CA ASP A 141 20.99 22.39 3.03
C ASP A 141 19.47 22.15 3.11
N THR A 142 19.10 20.90 3.18
CA THR A 142 17.70 20.44 3.41
C THR A 142 17.54 20.09 4.89
N HIS A 143 17.51 21.11 5.75
CA HIS A 143 17.05 20.89 7.12
C HIS A 143 15.54 20.83 7.20
#